data_be9418d799fe975d0a4f01f39b316530
#
_entry.id   be9418d799fe975d0a4f01f39b316530
#
_cell.length_a   1.000
_cell.length_b   1.000
_cell.length_c   1.000
_cell.angle_alpha   90.00
_cell.angle_beta   90.00
_cell.angle_gamma   90.00
#
_symmetry.space_group_name_H-M   'P 1'
#
loop_
_entity.id
_entity.type
_entity.pdbx_description
1 polymer ?
#
loop_
_entity_poly.entity_id
_entity_poly.type
_entity_poly.pdbx_seq_one_letter_code
_entity_poly.pdbx_strand_id
1 'polypeptide(L)'
;MEHRVEILDHGTRVFTAPGAGFGTDALLLSRFARPRPKDAALDLCSGCGILALAWHDGGHRGPCTAVELDPDASALCAAAAAHNPEGGHITALCGDLRAFCMAGPERGRYYFAACNPPYFTGGIPSPDPRRAAARHDGSCTVEDVAACAARALRDGGKLVLCHRPERMAVVFCALCAAGLEPKRAAMVRQTLGARPWLFLVEARKGRRPGLVWEPDVLTGEGVRYGGV
;
A
#
# COMPACT_ATOMS: atom_id res chain seq x y z
N MET A 1 18.04 7.08 -15.14
CA MET A 1 16.74 7.80 -15.13
C MET A 1 16.88 9.01 -14.22
N GLU A 2 16.46 10.19 -14.68
CA GLU A 2 16.44 11.40 -13.85
C GLU A 2 15.35 11.23 -12.77
N HIS A 3 15.71 11.39 -11.50
CA HIS A 3 14.79 11.22 -10.39
C HIS A 3 14.92 12.39 -9.40
N ARG A 4 13.84 12.63 -8.65
CA ARG A 4 13.84 13.53 -7.49
C ARG A 4 14.02 12.72 -6.23
N VAL A 5 14.58 13.33 -5.20
CA VAL A 5 14.78 12.70 -3.88
C VAL A 5 13.84 13.38 -2.89
N GLU A 6 12.96 12.60 -2.30
CA GLU A 6 12.15 13.00 -1.15
C GLU A 6 12.76 12.37 0.10
N ILE A 7 12.77 13.11 1.21
CA ILE A 7 13.36 12.64 2.48
C ILE A 7 12.24 12.48 3.50
N LEU A 8 12.12 11.28 4.07
CA LEU A 8 11.15 10.97 5.11
C LEU A 8 11.62 11.46 6.49
N ASP A 9 10.75 11.33 7.49
CA ASP A 9 10.88 11.92 8.83
C ASP A 9 12.19 11.55 9.56
N HIS A 10 12.73 10.33 9.33
CA HIS A 10 13.97 9.85 9.95
C HIS A 10 15.13 9.74 8.96
N GLY A 11 15.02 10.38 7.79
CA GLY A 11 16.11 10.52 6.84
C GLY A 11 16.13 9.50 5.70
N THR A 12 15.17 8.55 5.64
CA THR A 12 15.07 7.63 4.52
C THR A 12 14.77 8.38 3.23
N ARG A 13 15.54 8.09 2.18
CA ARG A 13 15.37 8.69 0.86
C ARG A 13 14.45 7.84 -0.01
N VAL A 14 13.49 8.51 -0.61
CA VAL A 14 12.55 7.94 -1.61
C VAL A 14 12.86 8.56 -2.95
N PHE A 15 13.05 7.75 -3.97
CA PHE A 15 13.29 8.24 -5.33
C PHE A 15 11.96 8.30 -6.09
N THR A 16 11.70 9.43 -6.73
CA THR A 16 10.47 9.67 -7.49
C THR A 16 10.78 10.21 -8.88
N ALA A 17 9.89 9.97 -9.83
CA ALA A 17 9.96 10.51 -11.17
C ALA A 17 8.57 10.97 -11.66
N PRO A 18 8.49 11.75 -12.74
CA PRO A 18 7.20 12.06 -13.34
C PRO A 18 6.42 10.77 -13.65
N GLY A 19 5.24 10.64 -13.04
CA GLY A 19 4.43 9.42 -13.17
C GLY A 19 4.66 8.34 -12.14
N ALA A 20 5.79 8.34 -11.44
CA ALA A 20 6.14 7.38 -10.37
C ALA A 20 6.47 8.14 -9.08
N GLY A 21 5.48 8.82 -8.53
CA GLY A 21 5.52 9.52 -7.25
C GLY A 21 4.48 8.95 -6.28
N PHE A 22 4.35 9.59 -5.13
CA PHE A 22 3.37 9.20 -4.11
C PHE A 22 2.58 10.42 -3.64
N GLY A 23 1.41 10.17 -3.06
CA GLY A 23 0.52 11.19 -2.51
C GLY A 23 0.37 11.08 -1.00
N THR A 24 -0.42 11.99 -0.45
CA THR A 24 -0.80 12.03 0.98
C THR A 24 -1.45 10.73 1.44
N ASP A 25 -2.23 10.07 0.57
CA ASP A 25 -2.88 8.79 0.83
C ASP A 25 -1.87 7.68 1.17
N ALA A 26 -0.76 7.58 0.46
CA ALA A 26 0.29 6.62 0.74
C ALA A 26 0.97 6.87 2.10
N LEU A 27 1.22 8.13 2.46
CA LEU A 27 1.78 8.49 3.76
C LEU A 27 0.80 8.18 4.91
N LEU A 28 -0.48 8.47 4.72
CA LEU A 28 -1.52 8.12 5.68
C LEU A 28 -1.64 6.60 5.85
N LEU A 29 -1.63 5.88 4.73
CA LEU A 29 -1.66 4.43 4.76
C LEU A 29 -0.43 3.87 5.48
N SER A 30 0.78 4.35 5.21
CA SER A 30 2.01 3.86 5.87
C SER A 30 1.96 4.01 7.39
N ARG A 31 1.33 5.08 7.89
CA ARG A 31 1.15 5.33 9.32
C ARG A 31 0.08 4.45 9.95
N PHE A 32 -1.00 4.18 9.24
CA PHE A 32 -2.06 3.26 9.67
C PHE A 32 -1.60 1.81 9.57
N ALA A 33 -0.82 1.49 8.54
CA ALA A 33 -0.27 0.18 8.19
C ALA A 33 1.13 0.00 8.79
N ARG A 34 1.24 -0.41 10.04
CA ARG A 34 2.54 -0.61 10.72
C ARG A 34 2.85 -2.08 10.91
N PRO A 35 3.78 -2.66 10.10
CA PRO A 35 4.33 -3.97 10.39
C PRO A 35 5.16 -3.92 11.67
N ARG A 36 5.27 -5.05 12.38
CA ARG A 36 6.23 -5.14 13.47
C ARG A 36 7.66 -5.13 12.91
N PRO A 37 8.67 -4.73 13.69
CA PRO A 37 10.03 -4.52 13.19
C PRO A 37 10.66 -5.70 12.45
N LYS A 38 10.23 -6.93 12.73
CA LYS A 38 10.78 -8.17 12.13
C LYS A 38 9.77 -8.97 11.31
N ASP A 39 8.55 -8.48 11.12
CA ASP A 39 7.55 -9.19 10.32
C ASP A 39 8.00 -9.28 8.86
N ALA A 40 7.75 -10.41 8.20
CA ALA A 40 7.82 -10.45 6.75
C ALA A 40 6.66 -9.62 6.18
N ALA A 41 6.97 -8.54 5.47
CA ALA A 41 6.04 -7.56 4.95
C ALA A 41 5.96 -7.58 3.43
N LEU A 42 4.80 -7.22 2.89
CA LEU A 42 4.50 -7.19 1.47
C LEU A 42 3.84 -5.85 1.12
N ASP A 43 4.43 -5.13 0.20
CA ASP A 43 3.89 -3.89 -0.38
C ASP A 43 3.38 -4.21 -1.79
N LEU A 44 2.07 -4.22 -1.98
CA LEU A 44 1.40 -4.53 -3.24
C LEU A 44 1.06 -3.24 -3.99
N CYS A 45 1.28 -3.21 -5.30
CA CYS A 45 1.19 -1.98 -6.12
C CYS A 45 2.10 -0.88 -5.55
N SER A 46 3.35 -1.24 -5.29
CA SER A 46 4.26 -0.45 -4.46
C SER A 46 4.67 0.89 -5.06
N GLY A 47 4.47 1.08 -6.39
CA GLY A 47 4.98 2.27 -7.08
C GLY A 47 6.48 2.42 -6.86
N CYS A 48 6.91 3.61 -6.45
CA CYS A 48 8.30 3.88 -6.09
C CYS A 48 8.72 3.27 -4.73
N GLY A 49 7.91 2.41 -4.12
CA GLY A 49 8.21 1.73 -2.85
C GLY A 49 7.94 2.56 -1.60
N ILE A 50 7.08 3.56 -1.68
CA ILE A 50 6.85 4.51 -0.57
C ILE A 50 6.42 3.82 0.72
N LEU A 51 5.56 2.77 0.69
CA LEU A 51 5.15 2.09 1.92
C LEU A 51 6.31 1.31 2.54
N ALA A 52 7.03 0.52 1.74
CA ALA A 52 8.19 -0.24 2.18
C ALA A 52 9.29 0.67 2.77
N LEU A 53 9.56 1.81 2.12
CA LEU A 53 10.55 2.80 2.56
C LEU A 53 10.08 3.57 3.81
N ALA A 54 8.79 3.88 3.93
CA ALA A 54 8.24 4.50 5.13
C ALA A 54 8.26 3.55 6.34
N TRP A 55 8.05 2.25 6.13
CA TRP A 55 8.23 1.27 7.20
C TRP A 55 9.69 1.13 7.61
N HIS A 56 10.62 1.15 6.63
CA HIS A 56 12.05 1.20 6.90
C HIS A 56 12.42 2.44 7.74
N ASP A 57 11.93 3.62 7.37
CA ASP A 57 12.09 4.87 8.10
C ASP A 57 11.58 4.77 9.53
N GLY A 58 10.44 4.09 9.74
CA GLY A 58 9.86 3.80 11.05
C GLY A 58 10.51 2.65 11.82
N GLY A 59 11.65 2.12 11.38
CA GLY A 59 12.43 1.10 12.09
C GLY A 59 12.11 -0.35 11.73
N HIS A 60 11.31 -0.61 10.69
CA HIS A 60 11.12 -1.98 10.18
C HIS A 60 12.42 -2.49 9.53
N ARG A 61 12.83 -3.72 9.86
CA ARG A 61 14.05 -4.38 9.36
C ARG A 61 13.81 -5.85 8.98
N GLY A 62 12.58 -6.32 9.06
CA GLY A 62 12.18 -7.64 8.56
C GLY A 62 12.20 -7.68 7.03
N PRO A 63 12.21 -8.88 6.40
CA PRO A 63 12.12 -9.00 4.95
C PRO A 63 10.88 -8.26 4.42
N CYS A 64 11.07 -7.41 3.43
CA CYS A 64 10.00 -6.66 2.78
C CYS A 64 10.07 -6.85 1.27
N THR A 65 9.00 -7.32 0.66
CA THR A 65 8.87 -7.44 -0.80
C THR A 65 7.93 -6.35 -1.30
N ALA A 66 8.40 -5.55 -2.25
CA ALA A 66 7.62 -4.51 -2.91
C ALA A 66 7.33 -4.95 -4.35
N VAL A 67 6.05 -5.22 -4.66
CA VAL A 67 5.62 -5.74 -5.97
C VAL A 67 4.99 -4.62 -6.76
N GLU A 68 5.55 -4.34 -7.93
CA GLU A 68 5.10 -3.28 -8.83
C GLU A 68 5.11 -3.75 -10.29
N LEU A 69 4.04 -3.43 -11.02
CA LEU A 69 3.90 -3.79 -12.43
C LEU A 69 4.75 -2.91 -13.35
N ASP A 70 4.85 -1.61 -13.03
CA ASP A 70 5.64 -0.65 -13.80
C ASP A 70 7.14 -0.84 -13.53
N PRO A 71 7.94 -1.21 -14.55
CA PRO A 71 9.37 -1.45 -14.37
C PRO A 71 10.16 -0.21 -13.95
N ASP A 72 9.75 0.98 -14.38
CA ASP A 72 10.43 2.22 -14.04
C ASP A 72 10.20 2.57 -12.56
N ALA A 73 8.97 2.41 -12.07
CA ALA A 73 8.64 2.61 -10.67
C ALA A 73 9.31 1.57 -9.76
N SER A 74 9.31 0.30 -10.17
CA SER A 74 10.02 -0.77 -9.46
C SER A 74 11.54 -0.51 -9.39
N ALA A 75 12.16 0.00 -10.46
CA ALA A 75 13.57 0.37 -10.48
C ALA A 75 13.88 1.52 -9.51
N LEU A 76 12.99 2.51 -9.35
CA LEU A 76 13.13 3.58 -8.36
C LEU A 76 13.11 3.02 -6.93
N CYS A 77 12.20 2.08 -6.64
CA CYS A 77 12.15 1.40 -5.35
C CYS A 77 13.46 0.64 -5.05
N ALA A 78 13.96 -0.13 -6.02
CA ALA A 78 15.21 -0.87 -5.89
C ALA A 78 16.41 0.06 -5.63
N ALA A 79 16.50 1.14 -6.39
CA ALA A 79 17.57 2.14 -6.25
C ALA A 79 17.50 2.84 -4.89
N ALA A 80 16.31 3.23 -4.43
CA ALA A 80 16.12 3.83 -3.11
C ALA A 80 16.48 2.86 -1.98
N ALA A 81 16.06 1.59 -2.06
CA ALA A 81 16.42 0.56 -1.08
C ALA A 81 17.93 0.37 -0.99
N ALA A 82 18.63 0.30 -2.12
CA ALA A 82 20.09 0.16 -2.16
C ALA A 82 20.83 1.41 -1.65
N HIS A 83 20.24 2.60 -1.80
CA HIS A 83 20.85 3.85 -1.37
C HIS A 83 20.72 4.11 0.13
N ASN A 84 19.67 3.62 0.76
CA ASN A 84 19.45 3.84 2.18
C ASN A 84 20.28 2.87 3.04
N PRO A 85 20.90 3.34 4.15
CA PRO A 85 21.56 2.46 5.09
C PRO A 85 20.63 1.36 5.57
N GLU A 86 21.13 0.13 5.64
CA GLU A 86 20.34 -1.07 6.06
C GLU A 86 19.09 -1.35 5.21
N GLY A 87 18.91 -0.68 4.04
CA GLY A 87 17.76 -0.89 3.15
C GLY A 87 17.75 -2.25 2.44
N GLY A 88 18.80 -3.04 2.55
CA GLY A 88 18.93 -4.35 1.87
C GLY A 88 17.91 -5.42 2.26
N HIS A 89 17.06 -5.18 3.26
CA HIS A 89 15.91 -6.05 3.58
C HIS A 89 14.69 -5.80 2.67
N ILE A 90 14.70 -4.71 1.88
CA ILE A 90 13.64 -4.38 0.92
C ILE A 90 14.04 -4.94 -0.45
N THR A 91 13.20 -5.81 -0.99
CA THR A 91 13.35 -6.39 -2.32
C THR A 91 12.26 -5.83 -3.24
N ALA A 92 12.63 -5.01 -4.22
CA ALA A 92 11.72 -4.59 -5.27
C ALA A 92 11.58 -5.71 -6.31
N LEU A 93 10.34 -6.05 -6.66
CA LEU A 93 10.00 -7.06 -7.63
C LEU A 93 9.10 -6.43 -8.71
N CYS A 94 9.62 -6.36 -9.94
CA CYS A 94 8.83 -5.94 -11.09
C CYS A 94 7.98 -7.11 -11.58
N GLY A 95 6.65 -6.99 -11.50
CA GLY A 95 5.75 -8.03 -11.95
C GLY A 95 4.29 -7.81 -11.58
N ASP A 96 3.44 -8.64 -12.18
CA ASP A 96 2.00 -8.64 -11.88
C ASP A 96 1.73 -9.36 -10.55
N LEU A 97 1.05 -8.70 -9.62
CA LEU A 97 0.68 -9.28 -8.32
C LEU A 97 -0.17 -10.56 -8.46
N ARG A 98 -0.94 -10.68 -9.55
CA ARG A 98 -1.76 -11.88 -9.84
C ARG A 98 -0.88 -13.10 -10.12
N ALA A 99 0.21 -12.90 -10.85
CA ALA A 99 1.21 -13.94 -11.10
C ALA A 99 2.08 -14.20 -9.86
N PHE A 100 2.51 -13.13 -9.17
CA PHE A 100 3.32 -13.22 -7.96
C PHE A 100 2.66 -14.11 -6.90
N CYS A 101 1.39 -13.89 -6.59
CA CYS A 101 0.71 -14.66 -5.54
C CYS A 101 0.40 -16.11 -5.94
N MET A 102 0.51 -16.47 -7.22
CA MET A 102 0.37 -17.87 -7.68
C MET A 102 1.66 -18.67 -7.48
N ALA A 103 2.81 -18.01 -7.33
CA ALA A 103 4.07 -18.67 -7.06
C ALA A 103 4.04 -19.39 -5.71
N GLY A 104 4.36 -20.69 -5.70
CA GLY A 104 4.30 -21.55 -4.51
C GLY A 104 5.09 -21.02 -3.30
N PRO A 105 6.32 -20.48 -3.49
CA PRO A 105 7.16 -19.97 -2.39
C PRO A 105 6.56 -18.80 -1.61
N GLU A 106 5.65 -18.05 -2.20
CA GLU A 106 5.06 -16.86 -1.57
C GLU A 106 3.84 -17.19 -0.71
N ARG A 107 3.30 -18.40 -0.81
CA ARG A 107 2.11 -18.81 -0.08
C ARG A 107 2.33 -18.88 1.42
N GLY A 108 1.57 -18.09 2.19
CA GLY A 108 1.62 -18.10 3.66
C GLY A 108 2.95 -17.57 4.24
N ARG A 109 3.75 -16.88 3.44
CA ARG A 109 5.06 -16.36 3.82
C ARG A 109 4.98 -15.10 4.67
N TYR A 110 4.02 -14.22 4.39
CA TYR A 110 3.95 -12.90 4.97
C TYR A 110 3.01 -12.85 6.18
N TYR A 111 3.36 -12.01 7.14
CA TYR A 111 2.49 -11.69 8.26
C TYR A 111 1.73 -10.38 8.02
N PHE A 112 2.30 -9.51 7.23
CA PHE A 112 1.79 -8.18 6.96
C PHE A 112 1.82 -7.89 5.46
N ALA A 113 0.73 -7.34 4.95
CA ALA A 113 0.65 -6.82 3.59
C ALA A 113 -0.05 -5.45 3.61
N ALA A 114 0.34 -4.56 2.72
CA ALA A 114 -0.42 -3.35 2.45
C ALA A 114 -0.54 -3.09 0.96
N CYS A 115 -1.51 -2.29 0.58
CA CYS A 115 -1.75 -1.85 -0.78
C CYS A 115 -2.35 -0.46 -0.80
N ASN A 116 -1.73 0.44 -1.54
CA ASN A 116 -2.37 1.67 -2.02
C ASN A 116 -2.80 1.44 -3.47
N PRO A 117 -3.98 0.86 -3.72
CA PRO A 117 -4.36 0.45 -5.07
C PRO A 117 -4.61 1.67 -5.94
N PRO A 118 -4.41 1.57 -7.25
CA PRO A 118 -4.81 2.62 -8.16
C PRO A 118 -6.34 2.81 -8.08
N TYR A 119 -6.78 4.05 -7.81
CA TYR A 119 -8.21 4.40 -7.69
C TYR A 119 -8.86 4.56 -9.05
N PHE A 120 -9.23 3.46 -9.71
CA PHE A 120 -9.95 3.53 -10.96
C PHE A 120 -11.46 3.71 -10.72
N THR A 121 -11.91 4.93 -10.82
CA THR A 121 -13.29 5.27 -11.13
C THR A 121 -13.32 5.72 -12.58
N GLY A 122 -14.26 5.24 -13.38
CA GLY A 122 -14.42 5.56 -14.82
C GLY A 122 -14.44 7.07 -15.11
N GLY A 123 -13.30 7.72 -14.94
CA GLY A 123 -13.05 9.12 -15.19
C GLY A 123 -12.26 9.29 -16.49
N ILE A 124 -12.20 10.52 -16.97
CA ILE A 124 -11.50 10.95 -18.18
C ILE A 124 -10.12 10.27 -18.25
N PRO A 125 -9.80 9.56 -19.35
CA PRO A 125 -8.50 8.92 -19.53
C PRO A 125 -7.38 9.93 -19.27
N SER A 126 -6.31 9.49 -18.62
CA SER A 126 -5.12 10.35 -18.47
C SER A 126 -4.66 10.80 -19.87
N PRO A 127 -4.27 12.07 -20.04
CA PRO A 127 -3.70 12.51 -21.31
C PRO A 127 -2.37 11.82 -21.64
N ASP A 128 -1.77 11.10 -20.70
CA ASP A 128 -0.58 10.26 -20.94
C ASP A 128 -0.99 8.88 -21.48
N PRO A 129 -0.62 8.54 -22.75
CA PRO A 129 -0.98 7.28 -23.38
C PRO A 129 -0.46 6.03 -22.64
N ARG A 130 0.70 6.12 -21.95
CA ARG A 130 1.28 5.03 -21.17
C ARG A 130 0.43 4.73 -19.93
N ARG A 131 -0.07 5.79 -19.27
CA ARG A 131 -0.99 5.66 -18.15
C ARG A 131 -2.38 5.20 -18.59
N ALA A 132 -2.83 5.59 -19.79
CA ALA A 132 -4.08 5.11 -20.35
C ALA A 132 -4.01 3.61 -20.69
N ALA A 133 -2.94 3.15 -21.34
CA ALA A 133 -2.72 1.73 -21.70
C ALA A 133 -2.57 0.84 -20.46
N ALA A 134 -1.79 1.25 -19.45
CA ALA A 134 -1.68 0.55 -18.18
C ALA A 134 -3.03 0.46 -17.42
N ARG A 135 -3.96 1.37 -17.73
CA ARG A 135 -5.31 1.41 -17.14
C ARG A 135 -6.32 0.51 -17.85
N HIS A 136 -6.15 0.21 -19.14
CA HIS A 136 -7.12 -0.57 -19.91
C HIS A 136 -6.86 -2.07 -19.91
N ASP A 137 -5.58 -2.51 -19.88
CA ASP A 137 -5.23 -3.92 -19.99
C ASP A 137 -4.55 -4.55 -18.76
N GLY A 138 -4.21 -3.77 -17.74
CA GLY A 138 -3.38 -4.23 -16.63
C GLY A 138 -3.78 -3.77 -15.24
N SER A 139 -4.84 -2.97 -15.08
CA SER A 139 -5.21 -2.50 -13.74
C SER A 139 -5.68 -3.66 -12.86
N CYS A 140 -4.99 -3.87 -11.74
CA CYS A 140 -5.46 -4.80 -10.73
C CYS A 140 -6.73 -4.24 -10.04
N THR A 141 -7.68 -5.11 -9.77
CA THR A 141 -8.88 -4.79 -9.00
C THR A 141 -8.62 -4.97 -7.50
N VAL A 142 -9.51 -4.46 -6.66
CA VAL A 142 -9.43 -4.71 -5.21
C VAL A 142 -9.61 -6.20 -4.90
N GLU A 143 -10.34 -6.92 -5.71
CA GLU A 143 -10.52 -8.37 -5.65
C GLU A 143 -9.20 -9.10 -5.93
N ASP A 144 -8.41 -8.65 -6.91
CA ASP A 144 -7.08 -9.20 -7.19
C ASP A 144 -6.12 -8.96 -6.01
N VAL A 145 -6.13 -7.76 -5.43
CA VAL A 145 -5.36 -7.42 -4.23
C VAL A 145 -5.74 -8.30 -3.06
N ALA A 146 -7.05 -8.46 -2.79
CA ALA A 146 -7.54 -9.28 -1.70
C ALA A 146 -7.17 -10.76 -1.89
N ALA A 147 -7.34 -11.30 -3.10
CA ALA A 147 -6.99 -12.68 -3.43
C ALA A 147 -5.48 -12.94 -3.31
N CYS A 148 -4.65 -12.01 -3.81
CA CYS A 148 -3.19 -12.09 -3.67
C CYS A 148 -2.78 -12.06 -2.20
N ALA A 149 -3.25 -11.08 -1.43
CA ALA A 149 -2.94 -10.97 -0.01
C ALA A 149 -3.41 -12.20 0.78
N ALA A 150 -4.61 -12.71 0.50
CA ALA A 150 -5.12 -13.91 1.16
C ALA A 150 -4.25 -15.15 0.94
N ARG A 151 -3.62 -15.28 -0.24
CA ARG A 151 -2.68 -16.36 -0.53
C ARG A 151 -1.32 -16.15 0.12
N ALA A 152 -0.79 -14.94 0.01
CA ALA A 152 0.55 -14.59 0.51
C ALA A 152 0.61 -14.53 2.05
N LEU A 153 -0.46 -14.14 2.71
CA LEU A 153 -0.54 -14.05 4.16
C LEU A 153 -0.68 -15.42 4.82
N ARG A 154 0.04 -15.61 5.92
CA ARG A 154 -0.21 -16.71 6.85
C ARG A 154 -1.52 -16.51 7.63
N ASP A 155 -1.99 -17.54 8.30
CA ASP A 155 -3.17 -17.41 9.17
C ASP A 155 -2.95 -16.32 10.24
N GLY A 156 -3.98 -15.47 10.45
CA GLY A 156 -3.88 -14.29 11.31
C GLY A 156 -3.07 -13.12 10.75
N GLY A 157 -2.47 -13.28 9.58
CA GLY A 157 -1.79 -12.19 8.88
C GLY A 157 -2.76 -11.07 8.48
N LYS A 158 -2.23 -9.90 8.23
CA LYS A 158 -2.97 -8.65 8.03
C LYS A 158 -2.80 -8.12 6.61
N LEU A 159 -3.88 -7.70 5.99
CA LEU A 159 -3.88 -6.79 4.85
C LEU A 159 -4.37 -5.42 5.32
N VAL A 160 -3.65 -4.37 4.97
CA VAL A 160 -4.06 -2.99 5.18
C VAL A 160 -4.13 -2.26 3.85
N LEU A 161 -5.22 -1.57 3.57
CA LEU A 161 -5.37 -0.80 2.35
C LEU A 161 -6.15 0.50 2.58
N CYS A 162 -6.04 1.41 1.63
CA CYS A 162 -6.88 2.59 1.58
C CYS A 162 -7.68 2.62 0.29
N HIS A 163 -8.81 3.32 0.29
CA HIS A 163 -9.63 3.51 -0.90
C HIS A 163 -10.58 4.71 -0.74
N ARG A 164 -11.22 5.10 -1.84
CA ARG A 164 -12.27 6.12 -1.82
C ARG A 164 -13.51 5.61 -1.08
N PRO A 165 -14.17 6.44 -0.24
CA PRO A 165 -15.35 6.05 0.55
C PRO A 165 -16.49 5.48 -0.28
N GLU A 166 -16.66 5.94 -1.51
CA GLU A 166 -17.69 5.47 -2.45
C GLU A 166 -17.52 3.99 -2.82
N ARG A 167 -16.32 3.44 -2.64
CA ARG A 167 -15.99 2.04 -2.94
C ARG A 167 -15.96 1.15 -1.71
N MET A 168 -16.32 1.66 -0.53
CA MET A 168 -16.21 0.93 0.73
C MET A 168 -16.94 -0.42 0.70
N ALA A 169 -18.17 -0.44 0.21
CA ALA A 169 -18.94 -1.69 0.12
C ALA A 169 -18.24 -2.74 -0.74
N VAL A 170 -17.73 -2.34 -1.91
CA VAL A 170 -17.00 -3.24 -2.82
C VAL A 170 -15.72 -3.76 -2.15
N VAL A 171 -14.97 -2.89 -1.49
CA VAL A 171 -13.75 -3.28 -0.77
C VAL A 171 -14.06 -4.30 0.32
N PHE A 172 -15.07 -4.06 1.16
CA PHE A 172 -15.43 -4.99 2.24
C PHE A 172 -15.92 -6.33 1.69
N CYS A 173 -16.72 -6.32 0.63
CA CYS A 173 -17.15 -7.56 -0.04
C CYS A 173 -15.94 -8.35 -0.57
N ALA A 174 -15.00 -7.69 -1.25
CA ALA A 174 -13.80 -8.34 -1.79
C ALA A 174 -12.92 -8.94 -0.67
N LEU A 175 -12.72 -8.21 0.42
CA LEU A 175 -11.97 -8.70 1.58
C LEU A 175 -12.63 -9.95 2.19
N CYS A 176 -13.91 -9.89 2.50
CA CYS A 176 -14.65 -11.01 3.08
C CYS A 176 -14.67 -12.22 2.16
N ALA A 177 -14.91 -12.03 0.85
CA ALA A 177 -14.90 -13.10 -0.14
C ALA A 177 -13.54 -13.82 -0.24
N ALA A 178 -12.44 -13.08 0.01
CA ALA A 178 -11.08 -13.64 0.07
C ALA A 178 -10.72 -14.27 1.44
N GLY A 179 -11.64 -14.29 2.42
CA GLY A 179 -11.37 -14.80 3.77
C GLY A 179 -10.51 -13.87 4.63
N LEU A 180 -10.51 -12.58 4.28
CA LEU A 180 -9.86 -11.50 5.02
C LEU A 180 -10.94 -10.70 5.77
N GLU A 181 -11.05 -10.93 7.06
CA GLU A 181 -12.07 -10.28 7.88
C GLU A 181 -11.66 -8.86 8.27
N PRO A 182 -12.45 -7.81 7.93
CA PRO A 182 -12.20 -6.44 8.37
C PRO A 182 -12.19 -6.33 9.90
N LYS A 183 -11.14 -5.74 10.46
CA LYS A 183 -10.95 -5.68 11.92
C LYS A 183 -10.81 -4.26 12.44
N ARG A 184 -10.32 -3.35 11.62
CA ARG A 184 -10.10 -1.96 12.01
C ARG A 184 -10.30 -1.06 10.79
N ALA A 185 -11.05 0.04 10.95
CA ALA A 185 -11.23 1.02 9.89
C ALA A 185 -11.24 2.44 10.44
N ALA A 186 -10.82 3.40 9.64
CA ALA A 186 -10.88 4.83 9.94
C ALA A 186 -11.22 5.64 8.68
N MET A 187 -11.95 6.74 8.85
CA MET A 187 -12.14 7.73 7.80
C MET A 187 -11.05 8.78 7.83
N VAL A 188 -10.72 9.31 6.67
CA VAL A 188 -9.84 10.48 6.53
C VAL A 188 -10.65 11.66 6.06
N ARG A 189 -10.54 12.76 6.78
CA ARG A 189 -11.23 14.03 6.50
C ARG A 189 -10.27 15.19 6.56
N GLN A 190 -10.59 16.28 5.89
CA GLN A 190 -9.80 17.50 6.03
C GLN A 190 -9.99 18.11 7.43
N THR A 191 -11.23 18.26 7.87
CA THR A 191 -11.61 18.78 9.19
C THR A 191 -12.75 17.99 9.79
N LEU A 192 -13.02 18.17 11.09
CA LEU A 192 -14.17 17.57 11.75
C LEU A 192 -15.47 18.05 11.05
N GLY A 193 -16.33 17.12 10.65
CA GLY A 193 -17.57 17.43 9.93
C GLY A 193 -17.42 17.53 8.41
N ALA A 194 -16.21 17.62 7.86
CA ALA A 194 -16.01 17.55 6.41
C ALA A 194 -16.34 16.14 5.86
N ARG A 195 -16.72 16.08 4.58
CA ARG A 195 -16.92 14.80 3.89
C ARG A 195 -15.60 14.01 3.84
N PRO A 196 -15.59 12.71 4.19
CA PRO A 196 -14.40 11.90 4.06
C PRO A 196 -14.00 11.77 2.59
N TRP A 197 -12.70 11.80 2.33
CA TRP A 197 -12.14 11.66 0.99
C TRP A 197 -11.34 10.37 0.80
N LEU A 198 -11.00 9.70 1.91
CA LEU A 198 -10.33 8.42 1.95
C LEU A 198 -10.86 7.61 3.12
N PHE A 199 -10.79 6.28 3.05
CA PHE A 199 -10.88 5.41 4.21
C PHE A 199 -9.72 4.43 4.24
N LEU A 200 -9.36 3.99 5.43
CA LEU A 200 -8.30 3.04 5.73
C LEU A 200 -8.95 1.82 6.34
N VAL A 201 -8.50 0.62 5.96
CA VAL A 201 -9.01 -0.64 6.53
C VAL A 201 -7.90 -1.64 6.75
N GLU A 202 -7.89 -2.28 7.93
CA GLU A 202 -7.11 -3.48 8.25
C GLU A 202 -8.05 -4.68 8.25
N ALA A 203 -7.72 -5.71 7.48
CA ALA A 203 -8.40 -6.99 7.50
C ALA A 203 -7.43 -8.11 7.89
N ARG A 204 -7.94 -9.19 8.50
CA ARG A 204 -7.11 -10.31 8.97
C ARG A 204 -7.60 -11.64 8.42
N LYS A 205 -6.65 -12.44 7.97
CA LYS A 205 -6.92 -13.78 7.45
C LYS A 205 -7.40 -14.73 8.55
N GLY A 206 -8.49 -15.44 8.27
CA GLY A 206 -9.00 -16.50 9.15
C GLY A 206 -9.48 -16.02 10.52
N ARG A 207 -10.00 -14.81 10.62
CA ARG A 207 -10.53 -14.28 11.89
C ARG A 207 -12.04 -14.16 11.86
N ARG A 208 -12.67 -14.20 13.05
CA ARG A 208 -14.11 -14.02 13.23
C ARG A 208 -14.50 -12.56 13.05
N PRO A 209 -15.76 -12.23 12.72
CA PRO A 209 -16.27 -10.87 12.65
C PRO A 209 -15.98 -10.03 13.90
N GLY A 210 -15.93 -8.71 13.73
CA GLY A 210 -15.69 -7.77 14.82
C GLY A 210 -14.84 -6.58 14.37
N LEU A 211 -15.44 -5.72 13.54
CA LEU A 211 -14.85 -4.46 13.08
C LEU A 211 -14.87 -3.42 14.21
N VAL A 212 -13.72 -2.80 14.46
CA VAL A 212 -13.58 -1.61 15.29
C VAL A 212 -13.45 -0.40 14.39
N TRP A 213 -14.30 0.58 14.59
CA TRP A 213 -14.21 1.87 13.91
C TRP A 213 -13.34 2.81 14.74
N GLU A 214 -12.21 3.23 14.21
CA GLU A 214 -11.29 4.14 14.90
C GLU A 214 -11.70 5.61 14.69
N PRO A 215 -11.20 6.53 15.52
CA PRO A 215 -11.40 7.96 15.29
C PRO A 215 -10.94 8.40 13.90
N ASP A 216 -11.63 9.40 13.35
CA ASP A 216 -11.29 9.95 12.04
C ASP A 216 -9.89 10.56 12.04
N VAL A 217 -9.14 10.33 10.97
CA VAL A 217 -7.85 10.97 10.72
C VAL A 217 -8.10 12.34 10.07
N LEU A 218 -7.68 13.42 10.74
CA LEU A 218 -7.84 14.78 10.23
C LEU A 218 -6.56 15.24 9.54
N THR A 219 -6.69 15.84 8.35
CA THR A 219 -5.57 16.30 7.50
C THR A 219 -5.56 17.80 7.25
N GLY A 220 -6.37 18.58 7.98
CA GLY A 220 -6.48 20.03 7.84
C GLY A 220 -5.24 20.82 8.28
N GLU A 221 -5.26 22.13 8.09
CA GLU A 221 -4.15 23.02 8.44
C GLU A 221 -3.72 22.82 9.91
N GLY A 222 -2.43 22.55 10.11
CA GLY A 222 -1.83 22.27 11.43
C GLY A 222 -1.51 20.81 11.72
N VAL A 223 -2.03 19.86 10.95
CA VAL A 223 -1.58 18.45 11.04
C VAL A 223 -0.28 18.33 10.25
N ARG A 224 0.86 18.50 10.92
CA ARG A 224 2.16 18.17 10.34
C ARG A 224 2.25 16.64 10.22
N TYR A 225 2.47 16.14 9.01
CA TYR A 225 2.87 14.77 8.76
C TYR A 225 4.28 14.61 9.34
N GLY A 226 4.38 14.09 10.59
CA GLY A 226 5.67 13.99 11.29
C GLY A 226 5.63 14.35 12.77
N GLY A 227 4.54 14.90 13.29
CA GLY A 227 4.37 15.13 14.71
C GLY A 227 3.72 13.93 15.41
N VAL A 228 4.38 13.39 16.43
CA VAL A 228 3.94 12.39 17.42
C VAL A 228 2.50 12.59 17.82
#